data_bac14c5975b0c4f6f9b4a7e0c2de4596
#
_entry.id   bac14c5975b0c4f6f9b4a7e0c2de4596
#
_cell.length_a   1.000
_cell.length_b   1.000
_cell.length_c   1.000
_cell.angle_alpha   90.00
_cell.angle_beta   90.00
_cell.angle_gamma   90.00
#
_symmetry.space_group_name_H-M   'P 1'
#
loop_
_entity.id
_entity.type
_entity.pdbx_description
1 polymer ?
#
loop_
_entity_poly.entity_id
_entity_poly.type
_entity_poly.pdbx_seq_one_letter_code
_entity_poly.pdbx_strand_id
1 'polypeptide(L)'
;ICHHCGERYIEFFPNAKQENLFIGMIHAFQYMGIPRYVLTDNMKSVVLHRDLDGRPVWQKDYEAFMRTVGFDTKLCKPRHPFTKGAVERLIRFVKENFLSDRVFCDVTDLNWQALEWCNAQNGIYHRAVDGVPQQIHDAACSSHLRRLPDSDEVRGYLCPNRRISFDGFVNYEGRRFGVPYSYAGSTARVMRSGDTLYIYSTDMNSLLATHAVTWSHRDSFCEGQYEVQPEEFPTAPVKTQLRQ
;
A
#
# COMPACT_ATOMS: atom_id res chain seq x y z
N ILE A 1 8.81 -11.73 -7.02
CA ILE A 1 9.56 -12.98 -7.02
C ILE A 1 11.06 -12.71 -6.95
N CYS A 2 11.77 -13.41 -6.07
CA CYS A 2 13.23 -13.40 -6.03
C CYS A 2 13.80 -14.25 -7.17
N HIS A 3 14.72 -13.68 -7.96
CA HIS A 3 15.34 -14.39 -9.09
C HIS A 3 16.31 -15.49 -8.67
N HIS A 4 16.86 -15.44 -7.46
CA HIS A 4 17.81 -16.41 -6.94
C HIS A 4 17.10 -17.62 -6.31
N CYS A 5 16.30 -17.39 -5.28
CA CYS A 5 15.66 -18.46 -4.52
C CYS A 5 14.25 -18.82 -5.02
N GLY A 6 13.64 -18.01 -5.89
CA GLY A 6 12.28 -18.25 -6.37
C GLY A 6 11.19 -17.89 -5.37
N GLU A 7 11.54 -17.35 -4.20
CA GLU A 7 10.55 -16.89 -3.22
C GLU A 7 9.62 -15.85 -3.85
N ARG A 8 8.33 -15.99 -3.58
CA ARG A 8 7.28 -15.21 -4.23
C ARG A 8 6.34 -14.60 -3.23
N TYR A 9 5.85 -13.43 -3.57
CA TYR A 9 4.78 -12.71 -2.90
C TYR A 9 3.81 -12.19 -3.95
N ILE A 10 2.52 -12.33 -3.71
CA ILE A 10 1.46 -11.76 -4.53
C ILE A 10 0.44 -11.04 -3.67
N GLU A 11 -0.08 -9.96 -4.18
CA GLU A 11 -1.13 -9.16 -3.56
C GLU A 11 -1.98 -8.53 -4.66
N PHE A 12 -3.28 -8.42 -4.41
CA PHE A 12 -4.28 -7.91 -5.34
C PHE A 12 -4.76 -6.54 -4.89
N PHE A 13 -4.90 -5.65 -5.85
CA PHE A 13 -5.37 -4.28 -5.64
C PHE A 13 -6.52 -3.96 -6.59
N PRO A 14 -7.46 -3.06 -6.22
CA PRO A 14 -8.61 -2.73 -7.05
C PRO A 14 -8.24 -1.94 -8.32
N ASN A 15 -7.05 -1.35 -8.36
CA ASN A 15 -6.55 -0.58 -9.49
C ASN A 15 -5.01 -0.52 -9.51
N ALA A 16 -4.46 -0.09 -10.65
CA ALA A 16 -3.01 0.04 -10.86
C ALA A 16 -2.47 1.46 -10.54
N LYS A 17 -3.05 2.18 -9.57
CA LYS A 17 -2.52 3.48 -9.16
C LYS A 17 -1.17 3.33 -8.48
N GLN A 18 -0.36 4.38 -8.56
CA GLN A 18 0.99 4.41 -8.02
C GLN A 18 1.03 4.15 -6.50
N GLU A 19 0.05 4.64 -5.75
CA GLU A 19 -0.05 4.37 -4.31
C GLU A 19 -0.17 2.87 -4.00
N ASN A 20 -0.97 2.14 -4.76
CA ASN A 20 -1.11 0.69 -4.60
C ASN A 20 0.18 -0.06 -4.97
N LEU A 21 0.93 0.45 -5.96
CA LEU A 21 2.26 -0.06 -6.26
C LEU A 21 3.20 0.11 -5.07
N PHE A 22 3.23 1.28 -4.43
CA PHE A 22 4.09 1.53 -3.26
C PHE A 22 3.70 0.65 -2.07
N ILE A 23 2.41 0.55 -1.76
CA ILE A 23 1.88 -0.32 -0.70
C ILE A 23 2.29 -1.77 -0.95
N GLY A 24 2.02 -2.29 -2.14
CA GLY A 24 2.34 -3.67 -2.50
C GLY A 24 3.85 -3.95 -2.48
N MET A 25 4.68 -2.98 -2.88
CA MET A 25 6.13 -3.11 -2.77
C MET A 25 6.59 -3.12 -1.31
N ILE A 26 6.03 -2.27 -0.45
CA ILE A 26 6.35 -2.26 0.99
C ILE A 26 5.97 -3.60 1.61
N HIS A 27 4.78 -4.12 1.35
CA HIS A 27 4.34 -5.43 1.87
C HIS A 27 5.24 -6.57 1.37
N ALA A 28 5.62 -6.54 0.09
CA ALA A 28 6.57 -7.51 -0.45
C ALA A 28 7.95 -7.41 0.22
N PHE A 29 8.43 -6.20 0.53
CA PHE A 29 9.70 -5.99 1.24
C PHE A 29 9.62 -6.36 2.73
N GLN A 30 8.46 -6.24 3.35
CA GLN A 30 8.23 -6.77 4.71
C GLN A 30 8.28 -8.29 4.70
N TYR A 31 7.73 -8.91 3.67
CA TYR A 31 7.67 -10.36 3.53
C TYR A 31 9.03 -11.01 3.23
N MET A 32 9.76 -10.48 2.24
CA MET A 32 10.98 -11.10 1.71
C MET A 32 12.26 -10.27 1.86
N GLY A 33 12.20 -9.10 2.53
CA GLY A 33 13.32 -8.17 2.63
C GLY A 33 13.52 -7.29 1.40
N ILE A 34 14.32 -6.21 1.55
CA ILE A 34 14.59 -5.24 0.48
C ILE A 34 15.80 -5.70 -0.33
N PRO A 35 15.64 -6.01 -1.62
CA PRO A 35 16.75 -6.38 -2.49
C PRO A 35 17.54 -5.11 -2.89
N ARG A 36 18.77 -5.30 -3.34
CA ARG A 36 19.55 -4.21 -3.93
C ARG A 36 18.89 -3.66 -5.20
N TYR A 37 18.28 -4.54 -6.01
CA TYR A 37 17.67 -4.17 -7.28
C TYR A 37 16.28 -4.79 -7.42
N VAL A 38 15.32 -3.96 -7.84
CA VAL A 38 14.01 -4.40 -8.31
C VAL A 38 13.99 -4.33 -9.83
N LEU A 39 13.61 -5.42 -10.49
CA LEU A 39 13.40 -5.45 -11.94
C LEU A 39 11.92 -5.21 -12.22
N THR A 40 11.61 -4.19 -13.00
CA THR A 40 10.23 -3.84 -13.40
C THR A 40 10.14 -3.57 -14.91
N ASP A 41 8.94 -3.59 -15.44
CA ASP A 41 8.67 -3.13 -16.79
C ASP A 41 8.59 -1.59 -16.87
N ASN A 42 8.37 -1.05 -18.07
CA ASN A 42 8.34 0.38 -18.32
C ASN A 42 6.95 0.97 -18.00
N MET A 43 6.41 0.72 -16.79
CA MET A 43 5.14 1.30 -16.34
C MET A 43 5.25 2.82 -16.19
N LYS A 44 4.21 3.57 -16.56
CA LYS A 44 4.14 5.03 -16.38
C LYS A 44 4.19 5.48 -14.90
N SER A 45 3.81 4.62 -13.97
CA SER A 45 3.94 4.86 -12.53
C SER A 45 5.39 4.77 -12.03
N VAL A 46 6.30 4.23 -12.85
CA VAL A 46 7.72 4.01 -12.50
C VAL A 46 8.62 4.93 -13.32
N VAL A 47 8.45 4.95 -14.64
CA VAL A 47 9.32 5.67 -15.58
C VAL A 47 8.49 6.49 -16.55
N LEU A 48 8.88 7.75 -16.75
CA LEU A 48 8.24 8.65 -17.71
C LEU A 48 8.66 8.32 -19.14
N HIS A 49 9.96 8.29 -19.38
CA HIS A 49 10.57 7.98 -20.68
C HIS A 49 12.05 7.64 -20.49
N ARG A 50 12.75 7.40 -21.58
CA ARG A 50 14.22 7.35 -21.62
C ARG A 50 14.75 8.61 -22.26
N ASP A 51 15.85 9.14 -21.74
CA ASP A 51 16.55 10.28 -22.33
C ASP A 51 17.30 9.87 -23.64
N LEU A 52 18.00 10.83 -24.22
CA LEU A 52 18.78 10.62 -25.44
C LEU A 52 19.92 9.59 -25.29
N ASP A 53 20.42 9.42 -24.07
CA ASP A 53 21.44 8.43 -23.72
C ASP A 53 20.84 7.06 -23.37
N GLY A 54 19.50 6.91 -23.45
CA GLY A 54 18.78 5.70 -23.11
C GLY A 54 18.61 5.46 -21.60
N ARG A 55 18.97 6.46 -20.76
CA ARG A 55 18.79 6.39 -19.31
C ARG A 55 17.34 6.63 -18.92
N PRO A 56 16.83 5.96 -17.88
CA PRO A 56 15.46 6.18 -17.43
C PRO A 56 15.31 7.56 -16.79
N VAL A 57 14.27 8.28 -17.20
CA VAL A 57 13.74 9.45 -16.47
C VAL A 57 12.62 8.96 -15.59
N TRP A 58 12.90 8.88 -14.29
CA TRP A 58 11.97 8.32 -13.31
C TRP A 58 10.77 9.22 -13.08
N GLN A 59 9.65 8.62 -12.76
CA GLN A 59 8.53 9.34 -12.18
C GLN A 59 8.97 9.86 -10.80
N LYS A 60 8.71 11.16 -10.51
CA LYS A 60 9.24 11.88 -9.35
C LYS A 60 8.95 11.18 -8.02
N ASP A 61 7.69 10.75 -7.83
CA ASP A 61 7.29 10.12 -6.55
C ASP A 61 7.87 8.71 -6.43
N TYR A 62 8.05 7.99 -7.56
CA TYR A 62 8.72 6.71 -7.55
C TYR A 62 10.22 6.84 -7.24
N GLU A 63 10.89 7.87 -7.76
CA GLU A 63 12.28 8.15 -7.42
C GLU A 63 12.45 8.49 -5.94
N ALA A 64 11.55 9.30 -5.37
CA ALA A 64 11.51 9.58 -3.94
C ALA A 64 11.30 8.29 -3.14
N PHE A 65 10.36 7.44 -3.54
CA PHE A 65 10.11 6.15 -2.92
C PHE A 65 11.34 5.24 -2.93
N MET A 66 12.04 5.10 -4.07
CA MET A 66 13.29 4.33 -4.15
C MET A 66 14.34 4.81 -3.15
N ARG A 67 14.50 6.14 -3.02
CA ARG A 67 15.46 6.73 -2.09
C ARG A 67 15.06 6.48 -0.62
N THR A 68 13.79 6.67 -0.28
CA THR A 68 13.28 6.48 1.09
C THR A 68 13.41 5.03 1.53
N VAL A 69 13.00 4.09 0.69
CA VAL A 69 13.08 2.65 1.00
C VAL A 69 14.51 2.12 0.82
N GLY A 70 15.25 2.71 -0.11
CA GLY A 70 16.66 2.45 -0.30
C GLY A 70 16.96 1.25 -1.21
N PHE A 71 16.34 1.15 -2.38
CA PHE A 71 16.65 0.18 -3.42
C PHE A 71 16.87 0.86 -4.77
N ASP A 72 17.46 0.15 -5.71
CA ASP A 72 17.60 0.61 -7.08
C ASP A 72 16.61 -0.14 -8.01
N THR A 73 16.22 0.49 -9.11
CA THR A 73 15.35 -0.14 -10.11
C THR A 73 16.09 -0.37 -11.43
N LYS A 74 15.94 -1.57 -11.98
CA LYS A 74 16.34 -1.91 -13.32
C LYS A 74 15.10 -2.06 -14.20
N LEU A 75 15.07 -1.39 -15.35
CA LEU A 75 13.99 -1.55 -16.32
C LEU A 75 14.26 -2.72 -17.26
N CYS A 76 13.24 -3.49 -17.54
CA CYS A 76 13.30 -4.49 -18.58
C CYS A 76 13.67 -3.81 -19.91
N LYS A 77 14.58 -4.44 -20.67
CA LYS A 77 14.92 -3.97 -22.01
C LYS A 77 13.70 -4.11 -22.92
N PRO A 78 13.33 -3.08 -23.69
CA PRO A 78 12.27 -3.19 -24.67
C PRO A 78 12.53 -4.35 -25.65
N ARG A 79 11.52 -5.14 -25.95
CA ARG A 79 11.57 -6.28 -26.89
C ARG A 79 12.55 -7.41 -26.52
N HIS A 80 12.96 -7.53 -25.23
CA HIS A 80 13.75 -8.66 -24.74
C HIS A 80 12.89 -9.53 -23.81
N PRO A 81 12.27 -10.62 -24.31
CA PRO A 81 11.34 -11.45 -23.53
C PRO A 81 11.99 -12.17 -22.35
N PHE A 82 13.30 -12.44 -22.43
CA PHE A 82 14.03 -13.21 -21.41
C PHE A 82 14.10 -12.51 -20.03
N THR A 83 14.11 -11.18 -20.01
CA THR A 83 14.20 -10.43 -18.75
C THR A 83 12.89 -10.41 -17.95
N LYS A 84 11.76 -10.68 -18.60
CA LYS A 84 10.42 -10.67 -18.00
C LYS A 84 9.86 -12.09 -17.73
N GLY A 85 10.53 -13.11 -18.27
CA GLY A 85 10.02 -14.49 -18.29
C GLY A 85 9.70 -15.10 -16.92
N ALA A 86 10.39 -14.70 -15.84
CA ALA A 86 10.09 -15.18 -14.48
C ALA A 86 8.76 -14.63 -13.97
N VAL A 87 8.53 -13.32 -14.17
CA VAL A 87 7.28 -12.67 -13.74
C VAL A 87 6.10 -13.15 -14.58
N GLU A 88 6.27 -13.30 -15.90
CA GLU A 88 5.22 -13.83 -16.78
C GLU A 88 4.83 -15.26 -16.44
N ARG A 89 5.82 -16.12 -16.11
CA ARG A 89 5.55 -17.48 -15.62
C ARG A 89 4.84 -17.45 -14.28
N LEU A 90 5.23 -16.56 -13.36
CA LEU A 90 4.54 -16.42 -12.07
C LEU A 90 3.09 -15.97 -12.29
N ILE A 91 2.84 -14.96 -13.11
CA ILE A 91 1.49 -14.47 -13.40
C ILE A 91 0.62 -15.60 -14.00
N ARG A 92 1.15 -16.38 -14.93
CA ARG A 92 0.45 -17.53 -15.50
C ARG A 92 0.17 -18.57 -14.40
N PHE A 93 1.15 -18.91 -13.60
CA PHE A 93 1.01 -19.88 -12.52
C PHE A 93 -0.03 -19.42 -11.47
N VAL A 94 -0.04 -18.12 -11.12
CA VAL A 94 -1.07 -17.55 -10.23
C VAL A 94 -2.46 -17.69 -10.85
N LYS A 95 -2.62 -17.39 -12.13
CA LYS A 95 -3.92 -17.51 -12.81
C LYS A 95 -4.43 -18.96 -12.86
N GLU A 96 -3.54 -19.88 -13.18
CA GLU A 96 -3.89 -21.29 -13.40
C GLU A 96 -3.98 -22.11 -12.10
N ASN A 97 -3.19 -21.75 -11.08
CA ASN A 97 -3.07 -22.54 -9.85
C ASN A 97 -3.71 -21.85 -8.63
N PHE A 98 -3.65 -20.51 -8.55
CA PHE A 98 -4.23 -19.79 -7.42
C PHE A 98 -5.64 -19.29 -7.70
N LEU A 99 -5.88 -18.62 -8.83
CA LEU A 99 -7.18 -18.00 -9.12
C LEU A 99 -8.21 -18.95 -9.71
N SER A 100 -7.79 -20.05 -10.33
CA SER A 100 -8.73 -21.02 -10.93
C SER A 100 -9.66 -21.59 -9.84
N ASP A 101 -10.96 -21.49 -10.08
CA ASP A 101 -12.02 -22.00 -9.20
C ASP A 101 -12.00 -21.48 -7.75
N ARG A 102 -11.25 -20.40 -7.49
CA ARG A 102 -11.17 -19.82 -6.15
C ARG A 102 -12.38 -18.98 -5.81
N VAL A 103 -12.94 -19.26 -4.64
CA VAL A 103 -14.05 -18.48 -4.06
C VAL A 103 -13.47 -17.56 -2.98
N PHE A 104 -13.84 -16.28 -3.04
CA PHE A 104 -13.46 -15.28 -2.06
C PHE A 104 -14.59 -14.27 -1.85
N CYS A 105 -14.69 -13.72 -0.66
CA CYS A 105 -15.74 -12.75 -0.32
C CYS A 105 -15.37 -11.34 -0.77
N ASP A 106 -14.10 -10.94 -0.63
CA ASP A 106 -13.60 -9.62 -0.97
C ASP A 106 -12.08 -9.62 -1.26
N VAL A 107 -11.53 -8.43 -1.54
CA VAL A 107 -10.09 -8.28 -1.80
C VAL A 107 -9.25 -8.63 -0.58
N THR A 108 -9.77 -8.42 0.63
CA THR A 108 -9.09 -8.77 1.87
C THR A 108 -9.00 -10.27 2.04
N ASP A 109 -10.11 -10.98 1.86
CA ASP A 109 -10.16 -12.44 1.87
C ASP A 109 -9.28 -13.02 0.76
N LEU A 110 -9.35 -12.45 -0.45
CA LEU A 110 -8.48 -12.85 -1.56
C LEU A 110 -6.99 -12.69 -1.20
N ASN A 111 -6.61 -11.59 -0.58
CA ASN A 111 -5.22 -11.32 -0.19
C ASN A 111 -4.76 -12.20 0.98
N TRP A 112 -5.64 -12.49 1.93
CA TRP A 112 -5.35 -13.46 2.97
C TRP A 112 -5.08 -14.86 2.37
N GLN A 113 -5.95 -15.32 1.49
CA GLN A 113 -5.77 -16.60 0.78
C GLN A 113 -4.50 -16.60 -0.12
N ALA A 114 -4.16 -15.44 -0.71
CA ALA A 114 -2.94 -15.26 -1.51
C ALA A 114 -1.68 -15.39 -0.65
N LEU A 115 -1.68 -14.82 0.55
CA LEU A 115 -0.56 -14.94 1.49
C LEU A 115 -0.37 -16.39 1.95
N GLU A 116 -1.44 -17.09 2.32
CA GLU A 116 -1.39 -18.51 2.68
C GLU A 116 -0.88 -19.36 1.51
N TRP A 117 -1.32 -19.05 0.29
CA TRP A 117 -0.82 -19.73 -0.90
C TRP A 117 0.66 -19.43 -1.14
N CYS A 118 1.12 -18.19 -0.95
CA CYS A 118 2.56 -17.85 -1.03
C CYS A 118 3.38 -18.66 -0.04
N ASN A 119 2.95 -18.72 1.23
CA ASN A 119 3.60 -19.48 2.28
C ASN A 119 3.70 -20.96 1.89
N ALA A 120 2.59 -21.56 1.45
CA ALA A 120 2.57 -22.94 1.00
C ALA A 120 3.50 -23.18 -0.19
N GLN A 121 3.48 -22.31 -1.21
CA GLN A 121 4.32 -22.45 -2.39
C GLN A 121 5.81 -22.21 -2.10
N ASN A 122 6.15 -21.32 -1.18
CA ASN A 122 7.53 -21.05 -0.78
C ASN A 122 8.09 -22.17 0.11
N GLY A 123 7.21 -22.94 0.77
CA GLY A 123 7.56 -24.07 1.63
C GLY A 123 7.74 -25.43 0.93
N ILE A 124 7.48 -25.54 -0.38
CA ILE A 124 7.61 -26.79 -1.14
C ILE A 124 8.74 -26.74 -2.17
N TYR A 125 9.20 -27.91 -2.59
CA TYR A 125 10.25 -28.02 -3.62
C TYR A 125 9.79 -27.50 -4.99
N HIS A 126 10.62 -26.66 -5.60
CA HIS A 126 10.44 -26.16 -6.97
C HIS A 126 11.64 -26.51 -7.86
N ARG A 127 11.36 -27.25 -8.93
CA ARG A 127 12.37 -27.66 -9.92
C ARG A 127 13.13 -26.46 -10.55
N ALA A 128 12.49 -25.31 -10.67
CA ALA A 128 13.10 -24.12 -11.28
C ALA A 128 14.28 -23.54 -10.50
N VAL A 129 14.34 -23.79 -9.18
CA VAL A 129 15.42 -23.35 -8.28
C VAL A 129 16.13 -24.54 -7.62
N ASP A 130 15.75 -25.76 -8.00
CA ASP A 130 16.26 -27.02 -7.47
C ASP A 130 16.26 -27.06 -5.93
N GLY A 131 15.16 -26.66 -5.33
CA GLY A 131 15.03 -26.64 -3.87
C GLY A 131 13.74 -26.01 -3.37
N VAL A 132 13.67 -25.82 -2.07
CA VAL A 132 12.57 -25.14 -1.37
C VAL A 132 12.89 -23.64 -1.28
N PRO A 133 12.11 -22.74 -1.93
CA PRO A 133 12.39 -21.32 -1.98
C PRO A 133 12.70 -20.68 -0.64
N GLN A 134 11.90 -20.96 0.40
CA GLN A 134 12.10 -20.41 1.74
C GLN A 134 13.45 -20.85 2.34
N GLN A 135 13.83 -22.12 2.22
CA GLN A 135 15.11 -22.60 2.73
C GLN A 135 16.30 -21.96 2.01
N ILE A 136 16.22 -21.80 0.68
CA ILE A 136 17.25 -21.12 -0.11
C ILE A 136 17.29 -19.63 0.27
N HIS A 137 16.13 -19.01 0.48
CA HIS A 137 16.04 -17.61 0.92
C HIS A 137 16.76 -17.41 2.26
N ASP A 138 16.43 -18.22 3.26
CA ASP A 138 17.02 -18.12 4.60
C ASP A 138 18.52 -18.37 4.59
N ALA A 139 18.99 -19.33 3.78
CA ALA A 139 20.39 -19.70 3.71
C ALA A 139 21.27 -18.74 2.90
N ALA A 140 20.76 -18.22 1.77
CA ALA A 140 21.57 -17.49 0.80
C ALA A 140 21.13 -16.03 0.56
N CYS A 141 19.85 -15.70 0.69
CA CYS A 141 19.36 -14.36 0.36
C CYS A 141 19.30 -13.44 1.59
N SER A 142 18.83 -13.95 2.73
CA SER A 142 18.51 -13.13 3.91
C SER A 142 19.67 -12.24 4.39
N SER A 143 20.91 -12.72 4.29
CA SER A 143 22.11 -11.97 4.66
C SER A 143 22.44 -10.80 3.73
N HIS A 144 21.89 -10.79 2.52
CA HIS A 144 22.09 -9.75 1.49
C HIS A 144 20.91 -8.78 1.37
N LEU A 145 19.82 -9.06 2.09
CA LEU A 145 18.61 -8.24 2.08
C LEU A 145 18.62 -7.27 3.27
N ARG A 146 18.01 -6.12 3.06
CA ARG A 146 17.86 -5.13 4.14
C ARG A 146 16.46 -5.22 4.72
N ARG A 147 16.33 -4.86 5.98
CA ARG A 147 15.02 -4.68 6.60
C ARG A 147 14.43 -3.33 6.18
N LEU A 148 13.10 -3.30 6.09
CA LEU A 148 12.38 -2.06 5.84
C LEU A 148 12.68 -1.06 6.95
N PRO A 149 13.05 0.22 6.62
CA PRO A 149 13.21 1.25 7.61
C PRO A 149 11.91 1.50 8.36
N ASP A 150 11.97 1.54 9.68
CA ASP A 150 10.85 2.00 10.51
C ASP A 150 10.91 3.53 10.61
N SER A 151 10.38 4.21 9.61
CA SER A 151 10.38 5.67 9.54
C SER A 151 8.99 6.21 9.18
N ASP A 152 8.75 7.46 9.56
CA ASP A 152 7.48 8.13 9.25
C ASP A 152 7.28 8.32 7.75
N GLU A 153 8.36 8.46 6.98
CA GLU A 153 8.32 8.55 5.53
C GLU A 153 7.81 7.23 4.92
N VAL A 154 8.28 6.07 5.41
CA VAL A 154 7.79 4.75 4.94
C VAL A 154 6.34 4.55 5.35
N ARG A 155 5.98 4.88 6.60
CA ARG A 155 4.58 4.84 7.06
C ARG A 155 3.68 5.75 6.23
N GLY A 156 4.21 6.90 5.77
CA GLY A 156 3.50 7.83 4.91
C GLY A 156 3.04 7.21 3.58
N TYR A 157 3.79 6.26 3.02
CA TYR A 157 3.37 5.53 1.81
C TYR A 157 2.24 4.53 2.10
N LEU A 158 2.20 3.94 3.31
CA LEU A 158 1.11 3.05 3.73
C LEU A 158 -0.18 3.81 4.07
N CYS A 159 -0.08 5.11 4.34
CA CYS A 159 -1.18 5.97 4.74
C CYS A 159 -1.35 7.15 3.77
N PRO A 160 -1.87 6.91 2.55
CA PRO A 160 -2.00 7.95 1.55
C PRO A 160 -2.98 9.05 1.97
N ASN A 161 -2.69 10.28 1.53
CA ASN A 161 -3.55 11.44 1.76
C ASN A 161 -4.87 11.33 0.99
N ARG A 162 -5.96 11.75 1.62
CA ARG A 162 -7.28 11.92 1.01
C ARG A 162 -7.87 13.27 1.39
N ARG A 163 -8.54 13.89 0.43
CA ARG A 163 -9.34 15.09 0.72
C ARG A 163 -10.64 14.67 1.38
N ILE A 164 -11.00 15.35 2.44
CA ILE A 164 -12.33 15.28 3.06
C ILE A 164 -13.25 16.19 2.28
N SER A 165 -14.35 15.66 1.78
CA SER A 165 -15.36 16.46 1.07
C SER A 165 -16.07 17.43 2.01
N PHE A 166 -16.76 18.43 1.46
CA PHE A 166 -17.48 19.43 2.26
C PHE A 166 -18.65 18.86 3.07
N ASP A 167 -19.10 17.66 2.75
CA ASP A 167 -20.13 16.94 3.49
C ASP A 167 -19.53 15.90 4.46
N GLY A 168 -18.21 15.96 4.75
CA GLY A 168 -17.56 15.20 5.78
C GLY A 168 -17.23 13.74 5.40
N PHE A 169 -16.88 13.47 4.12
CA PHE A 169 -16.52 12.12 3.69
C PHE A 169 -15.15 12.04 3.04
N VAL A 170 -14.50 10.93 3.24
CA VAL A 170 -13.29 10.51 2.52
C VAL A 170 -13.66 9.45 1.49
N ASN A 171 -13.17 9.59 0.26
CA ASN A 171 -13.30 8.57 -0.76
C ASN A 171 -12.16 7.57 -0.66
N TYR A 172 -12.50 6.28 -0.51
CA TYR A 172 -11.57 5.18 -0.53
C TYR A 172 -12.16 4.02 -1.34
N GLU A 173 -11.41 3.56 -2.35
CA GLU A 173 -11.82 2.46 -3.25
C GLU A 173 -13.23 2.60 -3.83
N GLY A 174 -13.62 3.83 -4.19
CA GLY A 174 -14.93 4.12 -4.79
C GLY A 174 -16.09 4.20 -3.79
N ARG A 175 -15.81 4.14 -2.49
CA ARG A 175 -16.80 4.30 -1.41
C ARG A 175 -16.52 5.54 -0.59
N ARG A 176 -17.55 6.01 0.11
CA ARG A 176 -17.50 7.19 0.96
C ARG A 176 -17.55 6.78 2.43
N PHE A 177 -16.59 7.27 3.20
CA PHE A 177 -16.42 6.99 4.62
C PHE A 177 -16.46 8.30 5.40
N GLY A 178 -17.39 8.42 6.33
CA GLY A 178 -17.62 9.63 7.12
C GLY A 178 -16.51 9.88 8.12
N VAL A 179 -16.26 11.17 8.36
CA VAL A 179 -15.40 11.65 9.44
C VAL A 179 -16.13 12.76 10.17
N PRO A 180 -15.74 13.14 11.40
CA PRO A 180 -16.38 14.25 12.09
C PRO A 180 -16.40 15.51 11.21
N TYR A 181 -17.56 16.14 11.09
CA TYR A 181 -17.80 17.26 10.17
C TYR A 181 -16.87 18.46 10.39
N SER A 182 -16.34 18.62 11.59
CA SER A 182 -15.32 19.62 11.92
C SER A 182 -14.06 19.54 11.04
N TYR A 183 -13.81 18.40 10.39
CA TYR A 183 -12.70 18.20 9.45
C TYR A 183 -13.09 18.37 7.99
N ALA A 184 -14.35 18.75 7.68
CA ALA A 184 -14.81 18.93 6.31
C ALA A 184 -13.95 19.94 5.54
N GLY A 185 -13.64 19.63 4.28
CA GLY A 185 -12.81 20.47 3.41
C GLY A 185 -11.29 20.35 3.66
N SER A 186 -10.85 19.69 4.72
CA SER A 186 -9.44 19.44 5.02
C SER A 186 -8.92 18.15 4.34
N THR A 187 -7.76 17.66 4.76
CA THR A 187 -7.18 16.40 4.32
C THR A 187 -7.07 15.42 5.49
N ALA A 188 -7.11 14.14 5.19
CA ALA A 188 -6.90 13.05 6.13
C ALA A 188 -5.92 12.04 5.54
N ARG A 189 -5.36 11.19 6.39
CA ARG A 189 -4.61 10.01 5.97
C ARG A 189 -5.45 8.76 6.19
N VAL A 190 -5.40 7.85 5.23
CA VAL A 190 -6.18 6.60 5.29
C VAL A 190 -5.24 5.41 5.32
N MET A 191 -5.54 4.46 6.19
CA MET A 191 -4.82 3.20 6.28
C MET A 191 -5.81 2.06 6.34
N ARG A 192 -5.69 1.10 5.46
CA ARG A 192 -6.46 -0.14 5.53
C ARG A 192 -5.64 -1.21 6.24
N SER A 193 -6.25 -1.88 7.21
CA SER A 193 -5.71 -3.07 7.83
C SER A 193 -6.81 -4.13 7.89
N GLY A 194 -6.68 -5.18 7.11
CA GLY A 194 -7.73 -6.18 6.94
C GLY A 194 -9.02 -5.56 6.42
N ASP A 195 -10.12 -5.80 7.12
CA ASP A 195 -11.45 -5.27 6.81
C ASP A 195 -11.73 -3.90 7.45
N THR A 196 -10.73 -3.27 8.03
CA THR A 196 -10.89 -2.00 8.74
C THR A 196 -10.15 -0.89 8.03
N LEU A 197 -10.85 0.22 7.79
CA LEU A 197 -10.29 1.48 7.32
C LEU A 197 -10.14 2.41 8.52
N TYR A 198 -8.92 2.83 8.78
CA TYR A 198 -8.56 3.85 9.75
C TYR A 198 -8.35 5.17 9.04
N ILE A 199 -8.98 6.23 9.53
CA ILE A 199 -8.85 7.58 8.99
C ILE A 199 -8.23 8.45 10.08
N TYR A 200 -7.05 8.98 9.80
CA TYR A 200 -6.26 9.81 10.71
C TYR A 200 -6.25 11.27 10.26
N SER A 201 -5.97 12.16 11.19
CA SER A 201 -5.57 13.54 10.88
C SER A 201 -4.35 13.56 9.94
N THR A 202 -4.14 14.67 9.25
CA THR A 202 -3.02 14.81 8.27
C THR A 202 -1.65 14.56 8.92
N ASP A 203 -1.49 14.94 10.18
CA ASP A 203 -0.27 14.73 10.98
C ASP A 203 -0.20 13.34 11.64
N MET A 204 -1.22 12.51 11.46
CA MET A 204 -1.39 11.16 12.03
C MET A 204 -1.46 11.11 13.57
N ASN A 205 -1.63 12.25 14.24
CA ASN A 205 -1.69 12.31 15.71
C ASN A 205 -3.07 11.93 16.27
N SER A 206 -4.11 12.02 15.46
CA SER A 206 -5.49 11.74 15.89
C SER A 206 -6.17 10.76 14.95
N LEU A 207 -6.80 9.74 15.51
CA LEU A 207 -7.71 8.85 14.80
C LEU A 207 -9.07 9.54 14.71
N LEU A 208 -9.50 9.90 13.49
CA LEU A 208 -10.74 10.62 13.23
C LEU A 208 -11.94 9.69 13.14
N ALA A 209 -11.77 8.55 12.48
CA ALA A 209 -12.82 7.55 12.31
C ALA A 209 -12.25 6.16 12.02
N THR A 210 -13.04 5.15 12.33
CA THR A 210 -12.78 3.75 11.97
C THR A 210 -14.02 3.17 11.31
N HIS A 211 -13.85 2.50 10.19
CA HIS A 211 -14.94 1.92 9.42
C HIS A 211 -14.66 0.48 9.02
N ALA A 212 -15.69 -0.35 9.01
CA ALA A 212 -15.61 -1.65 8.37
C ALA A 212 -15.68 -1.47 6.83
N VAL A 213 -14.73 -2.05 6.11
CA VAL A 213 -14.74 -2.08 4.64
C VAL A 213 -15.51 -3.30 4.19
N THR A 214 -16.78 -3.10 3.87
CA THR A 214 -17.70 -4.15 3.42
C THR A 214 -18.01 -3.99 1.93
N TRP A 215 -18.67 -4.96 1.32
CA TRP A 215 -19.17 -4.90 -0.06
C TRP A 215 -20.29 -3.89 -0.32
N SER A 216 -20.87 -3.32 0.73
CA SER A 216 -21.92 -2.32 0.58
C SER A 216 -21.38 -1.09 -0.15
N HIS A 217 -22.09 -0.66 -1.19
CA HIS A 217 -21.81 0.61 -1.88
C HIS A 217 -22.42 1.83 -1.18
N ARG A 218 -23.05 1.65 -0.04
CA ARG A 218 -23.65 2.74 0.74
C ARG A 218 -22.54 3.54 1.44
N ASP A 219 -22.80 4.82 1.68
CA ASP A 219 -21.96 5.66 2.51
C ASP A 219 -21.88 5.06 3.92
N SER A 220 -20.68 5.06 4.49
CA SER A 220 -20.45 4.62 5.87
C SER A 220 -20.27 5.85 6.74
N PHE A 221 -21.13 6.03 7.73
CA PHE A 221 -21.09 7.18 8.66
C PHE A 221 -20.28 6.82 9.89
N CYS A 222 -19.55 7.78 10.45
CA CYS A 222 -18.97 7.65 11.77
C CYS A 222 -19.94 8.13 12.86
N GLU A 223 -19.74 7.65 14.08
CA GLU A 223 -20.49 8.14 15.23
C GLU A 223 -20.27 9.63 15.44
N GLY A 224 -21.34 10.40 15.69
CA GLY A 224 -21.27 11.83 15.91
C GLY A 224 -20.81 12.67 14.68
N GLN A 225 -20.88 12.15 13.47
CA GLN A 225 -20.33 12.81 12.28
C GLN A 225 -20.77 14.27 12.13
N TYR A 226 -22.02 14.59 12.43
CA TYR A 226 -22.61 15.91 12.31
C TYR A 226 -22.92 16.56 13.66
N GLU A 227 -22.43 15.99 14.76
CA GLU A 227 -22.56 16.63 16.07
C GLU A 227 -21.69 17.88 16.10
N VAL A 228 -22.32 19.03 16.30
CA VAL A 228 -21.62 20.27 16.55
C VAL A 228 -21.06 20.19 17.96
N GLN A 229 -19.75 20.10 18.12
CA GLN A 229 -19.14 20.31 19.42
C GLN A 229 -19.56 21.71 19.88
N PRO A 230 -20.11 21.86 21.11
CA PRO A 230 -20.43 23.20 21.62
C PRO A 230 -19.13 24.01 21.60
N GLU A 231 -19.12 25.10 20.81
CA GLU A 231 -18.05 26.06 20.89
C GLU A 231 -17.90 26.48 22.34
N GLU A 232 -16.73 26.27 22.93
CA GLU A 232 -16.38 26.89 24.19
C GLU A 232 -16.33 28.40 23.93
N PHE A 233 -17.47 29.07 24.13
CA PHE A 233 -17.48 30.53 24.11
C PHE A 233 -16.55 30.98 25.23
N PRO A 234 -15.52 31.78 24.94
CA PRO A 234 -14.70 32.35 25.98
C PRO A 234 -15.62 33.19 26.86
N THR A 235 -15.77 32.78 28.09
CA THR A 235 -16.54 33.53 29.11
C THR A 235 -15.93 34.91 29.19
N ALA A 236 -16.65 35.91 28.64
CA ALA A 236 -16.23 37.31 28.73
C ALA A 236 -16.04 37.66 30.23
N PRO A 237 -14.95 38.34 30.59
CA PRO A 237 -14.74 38.69 31.98
C PRO A 237 -15.85 39.59 32.48
N VAL A 238 -16.56 39.14 33.54
CA VAL A 238 -17.59 39.94 34.20
C VAL A 238 -16.93 41.21 34.73
N LYS A 239 -17.21 42.35 34.11
CA LYS A 239 -16.80 43.65 34.66
C LYS A 239 -17.60 43.92 35.93
N THR A 240 -16.99 43.68 37.08
CA THR A 240 -17.51 44.11 38.36
C THR A 240 -17.48 45.65 38.39
N GLN A 241 -18.63 46.27 38.20
CA GLN A 241 -18.77 47.69 38.46
C GLN A 241 -18.82 47.88 40.01
N LEU A 242 -17.74 48.37 40.56
CA LEU A 242 -17.76 48.97 41.90
C LEU A 242 -18.58 50.24 41.84
N ARG A 243 -19.76 50.22 42.46
CA ARG A 243 -20.50 51.47 42.78
C ARG A 243 -19.78 52.09 44.01
N GLN A 244 -19.36 53.33 43.82
CA GLN A 244 -19.08 54.28 44.92
C GLN A 244 -20.39 54.83 45.49
#